data_97fa8f65ae0adf36cafb2793101f7729
#
_entry.id   97fa8f65ae0adf36cafb2793101f7729
#
_cell.length_a   1.000
_cell.length_b   1.000
_cell.length_c   1.000
_cell.angle_alpha   90.00
_cell.angle_beta   90.00
_cell.angle_gamma   90.00
#
_symmetry.space_group_name_H-M   'P 1'
#
loop_
_entity.id
_entity.type
_entity.pdbx_description
1 polymer ?
#
loop_
_entity_poly.entity_id
_entity_poly.type
_entity_poly.pdbx_seq_one_letter_code
_entity_poly.pdbx_strand_id
1 'polypeptide(L)'
;TDDSGVLLQNVKDTKGAIGYVALSYLVDDPGVATVSIDGVEPTLENTYNGTYPVWTFEHMYTKGEPNDVTGAFLDFIMSDEYSDQMESLG
;
A
#
# COMPACT_ATOMS: atom_id res chain seq x y z
N THR A 1 15.85 2.29 -4.19
CA THR A 1 15.41 3.68 -4.05
C THR A 1 14.53 3.82 -2.82
N ASP A 2 14.57 4.98 -2.17
CA ASP A 2 13.82 5.29 -0.95
C ASP A 2 12.47 5.98 -1.25
N ASP A 3 12.12 6.10 -2.54
CA ASP A 3 10.88 6.72 -3.00
C ASP A 3 10.12 5.77 -3.93
N SER A 4 8.87 5.50 -3.59
CA SER A 4 8.01 4.55 -4.33
C SER A 4 7.63 5.08 -5.72
N GLY A 5 7.42 6.39 -5.88
CA GLY A 5 7.14 6.99 -7.18
C GLY A 5 8.34 6.89 -8.12
N VAL A 6 9.53 7.14 -7.62
CA VAL A 6 10.79 6.98 -8.38
C VAL A 6 11.01 5.51 -8.74
N LEU A 7 10.74 4.58 -7.84
CA LEU A 7 10.82 3.14 -8.13
C LEU A 7 9.88 2.76 -9.27
N LEU A 8 8.63 3.18 -9.19
CA LEU A 8 7.63 2.91 -10.22
C LEU A 8 8.06 3.46 -11.59
N GLN A 9 8.58 4.69 -11.62
CA GLN A 9 9.08 5.29 -12.86
C GLN A 9 10.28 4.51 -13.44
N ASN A 10 11.21 4.08 -12.59
CA ASN A 10 12.36 3.27 -13.03
C ASN A 10 11.92 1.93 -13.64
N VAL A 11 10.89 1.29 -13.08
CA VAL A 11 10.33 0.05 -13.66
C VAL A 11 9.70 0.32 -15.03
N LYS A 12 8.96 1.44 -15.18
CA LYS A 12 8.39 1.84 -16.48
C LYS A 12 9.46 2.06 -17.56
N ASP A 13 10.54 2.70 -17.19
CA ASP A 13 11.58 3.15 -18.12
C ASP A 13 12.61 2.05 -18.44
N THR A 14 12.62 0.96 -17.69
CA THR A 14 13.63 -0.09 -17.82
C THR A 14 13.00 -1.41 -18.28
N LYS A 15 13.27 -1.80 -19.52
CA LYS A 15 12.77 -3.07 -20.07
C LYS A 15 13.26 -4.26 -19.24
N GLY A 16 12.32 -5.09 -18.80
CA GLY A 16 12.60 -6.29 -18.00
C GLY A 16 12.82 -6.01 -16.52
N ALA A 17 12.62 -4.77 -16.07
CA ALA A 17 12.68 -4.44 -14.66
C ALA A 17 11.49 -5.04 -13.88
N ILE A 18 11.74 -5.37 -12.65
CA ILE A 18 10.73 -5.78 -11.67
C ILE A 18 10.96 -4.98 -10.36
N GLY A 19 9.89 -4.63 -9.70
CA GLY A 19 9.92 -3.90 -8.42
C GLY A 19 8.75 -4.26 -7.54
N TYR A 20 8.67 -3.65 -6.36
CA TYR A 20 7.54 -3.79 -5.46
C TYR A 20 7.16 -2.44 -4.87
N VAL A 21 5.87 -2.17 -4.79
CA VAL A 21 5.28 -0.95 -4.23
C VAL A 21 3.95 -1.32 -3.57
N ALA A 22 3.43 -0.43 -2.72
CA ALA A 22 2.08 -0.57 -2.19
C ALA A 22 1.03 -0.49 -3.32
N LEU A 23 -0.10 -1.21 -3.16
CA LEU A 23 -1.19 -1.22 -4.14
C LEU A 23 -1.73 0.18 -4.44
N SER A 24 -1.71 1.10 -3.48
CA SER A 24 -2.15 2.49 -3.65
C SER A 24 -1.44 3.23 -4.79
N TYR A 25 -0.22 2.86 -5.12
CA TYR A 25 0.51 3.41 -6.26
C TYR A 25 0.05 2.87 -7.61
N LEU A 26 -0.82 1.86 -7.62
CA LEU A 26 -1.27 1.17 -8.82
C LEU A 26 -2.75 1.44 -9.15
N VAL A 27 -3.45 2.27 -8.37
CA VAL A 27 -4.89 2.55 -8.53
C VAL A 27 -5.20 3.27 -9.84
N ASP A 28 -4.39 4.26 -10.22
CA ASP A 28 -4.64 5.14 -11.38
C ASP A 28 -3.76 4.78 -12.58
N ASP A 29 -3.91 3.60 -13.15
CA ASP A 29 -3.19 3.12 -14.34
C ASP A 29 -1.67 3.45 -14.32
N PRO A 30 -0.90 2.70 -13.57
CA PRO A 30 0.51 3.01 -13.31
C PRO A 30 1.43 2.80 -14.52
N GLY A 31 0.92 2.27 -15.64
CA GLY A 31 1.73 1.93 -16.82
C GLY A 31 2.69 0.77 -16.60
N VAL A 32 2.42 -0.07 -15.62
CA VAL A 32 3.14 -1.32 -15.33
C VAL A 32 2.15 -2.46 -15.16
N ALA A 33 2.60 -3.70 -15.38
CA ALA A 33 1.80 -4.88 -15.11
C ALA A 33 2.08 -5.41 -13.69
N THR A 34 1.05 -5.86 -13.02
CA THR A 34 1.18 -6.59 -11.76
C THR A 34 1.57 -8.03 -11.99
N VAL A 35 2.27 -8.63 -11.03
CA VAL A 35 2.73 -10.02 -11.10
C VAL A 35 1.89 -10.88 -10.16
N SER A 36 1.23 -11.90 -10.72
CA SER A 36 0.59 -12.95 -9.93
C SER A 36 1.63 -13.88 -9.30
N ILE A 37 1.38 -14.34 -8.09
CA ILE A 37 2.23 -15.32 -7.40
C ILE A 37 1.40 -16.58 -7.16
N ASP A 38 1.87 -17.71 -7.65
CA ASP A 38 1.15 -19.00 -7.60
C ASP A 38 -0.27 -18.91 -8.19
N GLY A 39 -0.45 -18.09 -9.22
CA GLY A 39 -1.74 -17.86 -9.87
C GLY A 39 -2.66 -16.90 -9.11
N VAL A 40 -2.22 -16.29 -8.03
CA VAL A 40 -3.00 -15.32 -7.23
C VAL A 40 -2.60 -13.90 -7.61
N GLU A 41 -3.57 -13.08 -7.96
CA GLU A 41 -3.37 -11.67 -8.31
C GLU A 41 -3.25 -10.78 -7.06
N PRO A 42 -2.47 -9.69 -7.12
CA PRO A 42 -2.33 -8.73 -6.01
C PRO A 42 -3.55 -7.79 -5.94
N THR A 43 -4.64 -8.29 -5.42
CA THR A 43 -5.87 -7.52 -5.18
C THR A 43 -6.06 -7.24 -3.69
N LEU A 44 -6.88 -6.25 -3.34
CA LEU A 44 -7.24 -6.00 -1.93
C LEU A 44 -7.88 -7.24 -1.29
N GLU A 45 -8.81 -7.90 -1.99
CA GLU A 45 -9.45 -9.12 -1.51
C GLU A 45 -8.43 -10.22 -1.20
N ASN A 46 -7.49 -10.47 -2.12
CA ASN A 46 -6.45 -11.50 -1.94
C ASN A 46 -5.42 -11.12 -0.88
N THR A 47 -5.26 -9.84 -0.60
CA THR A 47 -4.46 -9.34 0.53
C THR A 47 -5.18 -9.56 1.85
N TYR A 48 -6.46 -9.24 1.94
CA TYR A 48 -7.26 -9.39 3.17
C TYR A 48 -7.43 -10.86 3.59
N ASN A 49 -7.62 -11.77 2.64
CA ASN A 49 -7.75 -13.19 2.94
C ASN A 49 -6.41 -13.94 3.04
N GLY A 50 -5.28 -13.25 2.80
CA GLY A 50 -3.94 -13.79 2.92
C GLY A 50 -3.51 -14.75 1.80
N THR A 51 -4.27 -14.86 0.71
CA THR A 51 -3.91 -15.74 -0.41
C THR A 51 -2.80 -15.16 -1.28
N TYR A 52 -2.69 -13.83 -1.39
CA TYR A 52 -1.51 -13.20 -1.98
C TYR A 52 -0.40 -13.14 -0.92
N PRO A 53 0.75 -13.77 -1.14
CA PRO A 53 1.71 -14.02 -0.04
C PRO A 53 2.53 -12.80 0.38
N VAL A 54 2.57 -11.73 -0.44
CA VAL A 54 3.33 -10.52 -0.13
C VAL A 54 2.38 -9.44 0.40
N TRP A 55 2.27 -9.37 1.71
CA TRP A 55 1.46 -8.36 2.42
C TRP A 55 2.03 -8.08 3.80
N THR A 56 1.67 -6.95 4.38
CA THR A 56 2.02 -6.59 5.75
C THR A 56 1.01 -5.60 6.33
N PHE A 57 1.00 -5.46 7.64
CA PHE A 57 0.28 -4.37 8.29
C PHE A 57 1.08 -3.08 8.19
N GLU A 58 0.39 -1.98 7.97
CA GLU A 58 0.95 -0.65 8.15
C GLU A 58 1.00 -0.30 9.64
N HIS A 59 2.06 0.36 10.06
CA HIS A 59 2.27 0.73 11.46
C HIS A 59 2.53 2.23 11.58
N MET A 60 1.94 2.84 12.61
CA MET A 60 2.22 4.21 13.00
C MET A 60 2.91 4.22 14.36
N TYR A 61 3.93 5.05 14.51
CA TYR A 61 4.75 5.11 15.71
C TYR A 61 4.79 6.51 16.30
N THR A 62 4.73 6.60 17.63
CA THR A 62 5.02 7.83 18.38
C THR A 62 6.18 7.59 19.33
N LYS A 63 6.94 8.64 19.62
CA LYS A 63 7.94 8.58 20.67
C LYS A 63 7.29 8.93 22.01
N GLY A 64 6.96 7.89 22.79
CA GLY A 64 6.19 8.02 24.02
C GLY A 64 4.69 8.20 23.76
N GLU A 65 3.95 8.67 24.77
CA GLU A 65 2.52 8.91 24.63
C GLU A 65 2.22 10.03 23.62
N PRO A 66 1.24 9.84 22.71
CA PRO A 66 0.86 10.89 21.78
C PRO A 66 0.18 12.04 22.51
N ASN A 67 0.43 13.28 22.05
CA ASN A 67 -0.33 14.43 22.51
C ASN A 67 -1.79 14.39 22.00
N ASP A 68 -2.63 15.32 22.46
CA ASP A 68 -4.05 15.34 22.12
C ASP A 68 -4.31 15.42 20.61
N VAL A 69 -3.54 16.22 19.88
CA VAL A 69 -3.66 16.36 18.42
C VAL A 69 -3.22 15.10 17.69
N THR A 70 -2.08 14.56 18.04
CA THR A 70 -1.57 13.30 17.46
C THR A 70 -2.47 12.14 17.81
N GLY A 71 -2.95 12.06 19.05
CA GLY A 71 -3.89 11.03 19.50
C GLY A 71 -5.21 11.07 18.71
N ALA A 72 -5.78 12.27 18.51
CA ALA A 72 -7.00 12.45 17.71
C ALA A 72 -6.79 12.03 16.24
N PHE A 73 -5.65 12.34 15.65
CA PHE A 73 -5.30 11.89 14.30
C PHE A 73 -5.20 10.37 14.20
N LEU A 74 -4.52 9.72 15.13
CA LEU A 74 -4.39 8.26 15.17
C LEU A 74 -5.76 7.58 15.34
N ASP A 75 -6.61 8.10 16.22
CA ASP A 75 -7.96 7.60 16.43
C ASP A 75 -8.82 7.71 15.15
N PHE A 76 -8.69 8.83 14.42
CA PHE A 76 -9.37 9.01 13.14
C PHE A 76 -8.91 8.03 12.08
N ILE A 77 -7.60 7.85 11.90
CA ILE A 77 -7.01 6.90 10.93
C ILE A 77 -7.44 5.46 11.24
N MET A 78 -7.62 5.11 12.52
CA MET A 78 -8.08 3.77 12.95
C MET A 78 -9.60 3.64 13.01
N SER A 79 -10.36 4.69 12.66
CA SER A 79 -11.82 4.68 12.71
C SER A 79 -12.45 3.99 11.51
N ASP A 80 -13.67 3.47 11.70
CA ASP A 80 -14.47 2.91 10.62
C ASP A 80 -14.80 3.95 9.54
N GLU A 81 -14.98 5.22 9.94
CA GLU A 81 -15.22 6.34 9.04
C GLU A 81 -14.10 6.49 7.99
N TYR A 82 -12.84 6.30 8.39
CA TYR A 82 -11.70 6.39 7.48
C TYR A 82 -11.43 5.10 6.72
N SER A 83 -11.88 3.96 7.21
CA SER A 83 -11.66 2.64 6.61
C SER A 83 -12.14 2.57 5.16
N ASP A 84 -13.35 3.07 4.89
CA ASP A 84 -13.94 3.09 3.53
C ASP A 84 -13.12 3.96 2.57
N GLN A 85 -12.55 5.05 3.08
CA GLN A 85 -11.67 5.92 2.28
C GLN A 85 -10.33 5.25 1.97
N MET A 86 -9.76 4.52 2.92
CA MET A 86 -8.52 3.76 2.71
C MET A 86 -8.68 2.72 1.61
N GLU A 87 -9.79 2.00 1.57
CA GLU A 87 -10.06 1.02 0.52
C GLU A 87 -10.08 1.66 -0.87
N SER A 88 -10.59 2.88 -1.00
CA SER A 88 -10.62 3.60 -2.27
C SER A 88 -9.24 4.05 -2.75
N LEU A 89 -8.29 4.14 -1.84
CA LEU A 89 -6.90 4.53 -2.14
C LEU A 89 -6.00 3.32 -2.50
N GLY A 90 -6.48 2.12 -2.32
CA GLY A 90 -5.77 0.87 -2.63
C GLY A 90 -5.10 0.24 -1.44
#